data_486113911eb8c4467e11bd401687fa0b
#
_entry.id   486113911eb8c4467e11bd401687fa0b
#
_cell.length_a   1.000
_cell.length_b   1.000
_cell.length_c   1.000
_cell.angle_alpha   90.00
_cell.angle_beta   90.00
_cell.angle_gamma   90.00
#
_symmetry.space_group_name_H-M   'P 1'
#
loop_
_entity.id
_entity.type
_entity.pdbx_description
1 polymer ?
#
loop_
_entity_poly.entity_id
_entity_poly.type
_entity_poly.pdbx_seq_one_letter_code
_entity_poly.pdbx_strand_id
1 'polypeptide(L)'
;MENGASLRIEDELSKHGTYATNTVGVSMRPLFKTHRDAVVLKRVEGELKKYDVALYTDKIGRYILHRIIGKKGDCYVIRGDNTFVKEYVPRERVIAYMVSFNRKGKHHTTDERGYKIYARVWHFIYPVRFVFHIFFALLRKIKRKFSK
;
A
#
# COMPACT_ATOMS: atom_id res chain seq x y z
N MET A 1 0.52 23.44 4.30
CA MET A 1 1.67 22.74 4.94
C MET A 1 2.03 21.39 4.31
N GLU A 2 1.24 20.86 3.37
CA GLU A 2 1.51 19.56 2.72
C GLU A 2 2.57 19.61 1.59
N ASN A 3 2.75 20.74 0.94
CA ASN A 3 3.74 20.88 -0.17
C ASN A 3 5.20 20.71 0.26
N GLY A 4 5.55 21.01 1.49
CA GLY A 4 6.92 20.86 2.00
C GLY A 4 7.36 19.41 2.24
N ALA A 5 6.43 18.51 2.55
CA ALA A 5 6.74 17.09 2.70
C ALA A 5 6.86 16.38 1.34
N SER A 6 6.10 16.84 0.35
CA SER A 6 6.13 16.36 -1.04
C SER A 6 7.49 16.56 -1.70
N LEU A 7 7.98 17.78 -1.71
CA LEU A 7 9.30 18.12 -2.23
C LEU A 7 10.42 17.33 -1.52
N ARG A 8 10.25 17.05 -0.24
CA ARG A 8 11.24 16.34 0.57
C ARG A 8 11.40 14.86 0.17
N ILE A 9 10.32 14.14 -0.13
CA ILE A 9 10.38 12.71 -0.52
C ILE A 9 11.03 12.58 -1.90
N GLU A 10 10.61 13.36 -2.86
CA GLU A 10 11.14 13.32 -4.23
C GLU A 10 12.60 13.79 -4.29
N ASP A 11 12.96 14.81 -3.51
CA ASP A 11 14.34 15.30 -3.38
C ASP A 11 15.26 14.24 -2.75
N GLU A 12 14.82 13.59 -1.68
CA GLU A 12 15.59 12.52 -1.03
C GLU A 12 15.76 11.31 -1.96
N LEU A 13 14.70 10.91 -2.66
CA LEU A 13 14.76 9.84 -3.65
C LEU A 13 15.68 10.20 -4.83
N SER A 14 15.73 11.47 -5.23
CA SER A 14 16.59 11.94 -6.31
C SER A 14 18.06 11.99 -5.90
N LYS A 15 18.35 12.37 -4.66
CA LYS A 15 19.73 12.47 -4.12
C LYS A 15 20.31 11.13 -3.72
N HIS A 16 19.51 10.30 -3.06
CA HIS A 16 19.98 9.08 -2.40
C HIS A 16 19.45 7.79 -3.04
N GLY A 17 18.52 7.88 -3.99
CA GLY A 17 17.86 6.73 -4.63
C GLY A 17 16.90 5.97 -3.72
N THR A 18 16.94 6.22 -2.40
CA THR A 18 16.10 5.58 -1.37
C THR A 18 15.59 6.57 -0.35
N TYR A 19 14.45 6.24 0.26
CA TYR A 19 13.82 7.03 1.31
C TYR A 19 13.22 6.12 2.37
N ALA A 20 13.51 6.35 3.64
CA ALA A 20 12.94 5.62 4.77
C ALA A 20 11.89 6.46 5.50
N THR A 21 10.73 5.88 5.77
CA THR A 21 9.64 6.57 6.46
C THR A 21 8.80 5.62 7.31
N ASN A 22 8.19 6.16 8.36
CA ASN A 22 7.20 5.43 9.14
C ASN A 22 5.89 5.29 8.35
N THR A 23 5.22 4.17 8.54
CA THR A 23 3.90 3.94 7.94
C THR A 23 2.83 4.69 8.70
N VAL A 24 1.90 5.30 7.96
CA VAL A 24 0.74 6.00 8.49
C VAL A 24 -0.53 5.43 7.86
N GLY A 25 -1.60 5.35 8.64
CA GLY A 25 -2.87 4.83 8.18
C GLY A 25 -3.07 3.32 8.41
N VAL A 26 -4.18 2.80 7.95
CA VAL A 26 -4.63 1.44 8.20
C VAL A 26 -4.77 0.60 6.94
N SER A 27 -4.58 1.20 5.77
CA SER A 27 -4.85 0.58 4.46
C SER A 27 -3.94 -0.61 4.13
N MET A 28 -2.75 -0.68 4.74
CA MET A 28 -1.78 -1.77 4.56
C MET A 28 -1.75 -2.76 5.73
N ARG A 29 -2.77 -2.75 6.60
CA ARG A 29 -2.93 -3.83 7.59
C ARG A 29 -3.28 -5.16 6.91
N PRO A 30 -2.86 -6.29 7.45
CA PRO A 30 -2.11 -6.52 8.69
C PRO A 30 -0.59 -6.40 8.53
N LEU A 31 -0.09 -6.09 7.32
CA LEU A 31 1.35 -6.01 7.06
C LEU A 31 2.00 -4.94 7.95
N PHE A 32 1.44 -3.72 7.93
CA PHE A 32 1.96 -2.58 8.70
C PHE A 32 0.98 -2.05 9.73
N LYS A 33 1.53 -1.56 10.83
CA LYS A 33 0.81 -0.83 11.88
C LYS A 33 1.38 0.58 11.99
N THR A 34 0.50 1.57 11.94
CA THR A 34 0.82 3.01 12.03
C THR A 34 1.79 3.31 13.17
N HIS A 35 2.80 4.12 12.89
CA HIS A 35 3.83 4.60 13.82
C HIS A 35 4.69 3.51 14.50
N ARG A 36 4.42 2.23 14.24
CA ARG A 36 5.23 1.12 14.74
C ARG A 36 6.23 0.60 13.69
N ASP A 37 5.78 0.57 12.44
CA ASP A 37 6.50 -0.05 11.35
C ASP A 37 7.01 1.02 10.39
N ALA A 38 8.15 0.78 9.76
CA ALA A 38 8.77 1.68 8.79
C ALA A 38 9.05 0.95 7.49
N VAL A 39 9.08 1.69 6.40
CA VAL A 39 9.39 1.17 5.06
C VAL A 39 10.58 1.89 4.46
N VAL A 40 11.35 1.18 3.66
CA VAL A 40 12.39 1.75 2.80
C VAL A 40 11.90 1.67 1.36
N LEU A 41 11.83 2.82 0.75
CA LEU A 41 11.36 3.02 -0.61
C LEU A 41 12.55 3.28 -1.53
N LYS A 42 12.52 2.71 -2.73
CA LYS A 42 13.48 2.97 -3.80
C LYS A 42 12.77 3.66 -4.96
N ARG A 43 13.45 4.62 -5.60
CA ARG A 43 12.96 5.28 -6.81
C ARG A 43 12.66 4.26 -7.91
N VAL A 44 11.58 4.48 -8.65
CA VAL A 44 11.23 3.64 -9.81
C VAL A 44 12.19 3.93 -10.96
N GLU A 45 12.87 2.89 -11.44
CA GLU A 45 13.81 2.94 -12.56
C GLU A 45 13.33 2.11 -13.77
N GLY A 46 12.19 1.44 -13.63
CA GLY A 46 11.64 0.56 -14.67
C GLY A 46 10.22 0.13 -14.35
N GLU A 47 9.81 -0.97 -14.94
CA GLU A 47 8.47 -1.48 -14.76
C GLU A 47 8.34 -2.28 -13.46
N LEU A 48 7.35 -1.95 -12.63
CA LEU A 48 7.05 -2.67 -11.40
C LEU A 48 6.24 -3.93 -11.68
N LYS A 49 6.37 -4.90 -10.79
CA LYS A 49 5.75 -6.22 -10.89
C LYS A 49 4.50 -6.33 -10.03
N LYS A 50 3.66 -7.29 -10.35
CA LYS A 50 2.55 -7.68 -9.48
C LYS A 50 3.10 -8.06 -8.09
N TYR A 51 2.45 -7.56 -7.07
CA TYR A 51 2.76 -7.64 -5.64
C TYR A 51 3.81 -6.66 -5.11
N ASP A 52 4.48 -5.87 -5.94
CA ASP A 52 5.25 -4.74 -5.45
C ASP A 52 4.33 -3.75 -4.71
N VAL A 53 4.85 -3.11 -3.68
CA VAL A 53 4.13 -2.05 -2.96
C VAL A 53 4.65 -0.71 -3.45
N ALA A 54 3.79 0.03 -4.11
CA ALA A 54 4.11 1.28 -4.79
C ALA A 54 3.71 2.50 -3.96
N LEU A 55 4.57 3.52 -3.95
CA LEU A 55 4.26 4.87 -3.50
C LEU A 55 3.85 5.71 -4.70
N TYR A 56 2.68 6.32 -4.63
CA TYR A 56 2.14 7.17 -5.67
C TYR A 56 1.36 8.35 -5.09
N THR A 57 1.08 9.36 -5.91
CA THR A 57 0.21 10.46 -5.52
C THR A 57 -1.23 10.23 -6.00
N ASP A 58 -2.20 10.50 -5.15
CA ASP A 58 -3.61 10.53 -5.55
C ASP A 58 -3.95 11.81 -6.33
N LYS A 59 -5.23 11.99 -6.67
CA LYS A 59 -5.70 13.15 -7.47
C LYS A 59 -5.55 14.50 -6.77
N ILE A 60 -5.38 14.50 -5.45
CA ILE A 60 -5.21 15.71 -4.63
C ILE A 60 -3.79 15.84 -4.06
N GLY A 61 -2.85 15.05 -4.60
CA GLY A 61 -1.42 15.16 -4.28
C GLY A 61 -0.97 14.45 -2.99
N ARG A 62 -1.82 13.61 -2.37
CA ARG A 62 -1.42 12.85 -1.16
C ARG A 62 -0.61 11.63 -1.56
N TYR A 63 0.43 11.33 -0.78
CA TYR A 63 1.20 10.11 -0.94
C TYR A 63 0.45 8.90 -0.38
N ILE A 64 0.32 7.88 -1.20
CA ILE A 64 -0.35 6.63 -0.88
C ILE A 64 0.60 5.47 -1.15
N LEU A 65 0.66 4.54 -0.21
CA LEU A 65 1.46 3.32 -0.29
C LEU A 65 0.53 2.11 -0.35
N HIS A 66 0.36 1.51 -1.54
CA HIS A 66 -0.52 0.37 -1.76
C HIS A 66 0.13 -0.69 -2.66
N ARG A 67 -0.45 -1.89 -2.70
CA ARG A 67 0.06 -3.03 -3.46
C ARG A 67 -0.44 -3.06 -4.88
N ILE A 68 0.46 -3.30 -5.84
CA ILE A 68 0.12 -3.59 -7.23
C ILE A 68 -0.50 -4.99 -7.29
N ILE A 69 -1.72 -5.09 -7.78
CA ILE A 69 -2.45 -6.36 -7.95
C ILE A 69 -2.62 -6.77 -9.41
N GLY A 70 -2.24 -5.91 -10.34
CA GLY A 70 -2.30 -6.16 -11.79
C GLY A 70 -1.92 -4.94 -12.60
N LYS A 71 -2.16 -5.03 -13.90
CA LYS A 71 -1.94 -3.95 -14.89
C LYS A 71 -3.14 -3.88 -15.82
N LYS A 72 -3.44 -2.69 -16.31
CA LYS A 72 -4.46 -2.46 -17.34
C LYS A 72 -4.01 -1.29 -18.23
N GLY A 73 -3.59 -1.59 -19.45
CA GLY A 73 -2.93 -0.60 -20.33
C GLY A 73 -1.70 -0.01 -19.63
N ASP A 74 -1.59 1.31 -19.63
CA ASP A 74 -0.48 2.04 -18.99
C ASP A 74 -0.68 2.30 -17.49
N CYS A 75 -1.73 1.74 -16.90
CA CYS A 75 -1.99 1.88 -15.47
C CYS A 75 -1.62 0.62 -14.69
N TYR A 76 -1.10 0.81 -13.50
CA TYR A 76 -1.09 -0.22 -12.46
C TYR A 76 -2.47 -0.29 -11.81
N VAL A 77 -2.96 -1.51 -11.59
CA VAL A 77 -4.13 -1.76 -10.75
C VAL A 77 -3.62 -1.95 -9.34
N ILE A 78 -3.98 -1.05 -8.45
CA ILE A 78 -3.41 -0.95 -7.10
C ILE A 78 -4.52 -1.08 -6.06
N ARG A 79 -4.20 -1.65 -4.91
CA ARG A 79 -5.11 -1.78 -3.77
C ARG A 79 -4.34 -1.92 -2.47
N GLY A 80 -4.80 -1.29 -1.41
CA GLY A 80 -4.28 -1.52 -0.06
C GLY A 80 -4.63 -2.92 0.45
N ASP A 81 -3.75 -3.49 1.26
CA ASP A 81 -3.96 -4.84 1.82
C ASP A 81 -5.24 -4.93 2.69
N ASN A 82 -5.67 -3.81 3.26
CA ASN A 82 -6.88 -3.70 4.08
C ASN A 82 -8.01 -2.88 3.42
N THR A 83 -7.95 -2.69 2.11
CA THR A 83 -8.98 -1.98 1.37
C THR A 83 -9.68 -2.90 0.38
N PHE A 84 -10.89 -2.52 -0.06
CA PHE A 84 -11.69 -3.29 -1.01
C PHE A 84 -11.94 -2.53 -2.32
N VAL A 85 -11.36 -1.33 -2.45
CA VAL A 85 -11.43 -0.51 -3.65
C VAL A 85 -10.14 -0.69 -4.46
N LYS A 86 -10.29 -0.91 -5.76
CA LYS A 86 -9.19 -0.92 -6.72
C LYS A 86 -8.99 0.49 -7.27
N GLU A 87 -7.74 0.88 -7.40
CA GLU A 87 -7.34 2.14 -8.00
C GLU A 87 -6.56 1.86 -9.29
N TYR A 88 -6.80 2.67 -10.31
CA TYR A 88 -6.06 2.63 -11.57
C TYR A 88 -5.12 3.82 -11.60
N VAL A 89 -3.85 3.56 -11.38
CA VAL A 89 -2.81 4.58 -11.23
C VAL A 89 -1.91 4.58 -12.45
N PRO A 90 -1.86 5.68 -13.22
CA PRO A 90 -0.91 5.84 -14.31
C PRO A 90 0.52 5.62 -13.83
N ARG A 91 1.35 5.00 -14.67
CA ARG A 91 2.75 4.67 -14.31
C ARG A 91 3.57 5.90 -13.90
N GLU A 92 3.36 7.02 -14.55
CA GLU A 92 4.04 8.29 -14.27
C GLU A 92 3.72 8.88 -12.89
N ARG A 93 2.63 8.45 -12.27
CA ARG A 93 2.29 8.85 -10.89
C ARG A 93 2.96 8.01 -9.82
N VAL A 94 3.56 6.90 -10.20
CA VAL A 94 4.26 6.02 -9.27
C VAL A 94 5.70 6.49 -9.11
N ILE A 95 6.04 6.94 -7.92
CA ILE A 95 7.29 7.64 -7.61
C ILE A 95 8.35 6.65 -7.13
N ALA A 96 7.94 5.73 -6.26
CA ALA A 96 8.84 4.78 -5.62
C ALA A 96 8.14 3.45 -5.32
N TYR A 97 8.91 2.45 -4.94
CA TYR A 97 8.39 1.17 -4.49
C TYR A 97 9.17 0.65 -3.27
N MET A 98 8.53 -0.15 -2.46
CA MET A 98 9.11 -0.70 -1.24
C MET A 98 10.11 -1.82 -1.57
N VAL A 99 11.31 -1.72 -1.00
CA VAL A 99 12.36 -2.73 -1.12
C VAL A 99 12.64 -3.46 0.19
N SER A 100 12.42 -2.79 1.32
CA SER A 100 12.53 -3.40 2.64
C SER A 100 11.62 -2.69 3.65
N PHE A 101 11.46 -3.28 4.81
CA PHE A 101 10.65 -2.72 5.89
C PHE A 101 11.09 -3.23 7.26
N ASN A 102 10.84 -2.43 8.28
CA ASN A 102 10.97 -2.83 9.67
C ASN A 102 9.58 -3.10 10.25
N ARG A 103 9.36 -4.29 10.78
CA ARG A 103 8.11 -4.70 11.40
C ARG A 103 8.37 -5.23 12.80
N LYS A 104 7.77 -4.61 13.82
CA LYS A 104 7.99 -4.98 15.22
C LYS A 104 9.47 -4.99 15.61
N GLY A 105 10.25 -4.05 15.10
CA GLY A 105 11.68 -3.95 15.37
C GLY A 105 12.58 -4.92 14.58
N LYS A 106 12.00 -5.77 13.72
CA LYS A 106 12.78 -6.70 12.85
C LYS A 106 12.81 -6.17 11.42
N HIS A 107 14.01 -6.21 10.83
CA HIS A 107 14.21 -5.87 9.43
C HIS A 107 13.81 -7.02 8.51
N HIS A 108 13.12 -6.70 7.42
CA HIS A 108 12.69 -7.63 6.39
C HIS A 108 12.93 -7.03 5.01
N THR A 109 13.18 -7.88 4.03
CA THR A 109 13.25 -7.48 2.62
C THR A 109 12.06 -8.01 1.82
N THR A 110 11.74 -7.34 0.71
CA THR A 110 10.67 -7.80 -0.19
C THR A 110 11.04 -9.08 -0.94
N ASP A 111 12.30 -9.48 -0.91
CA ASP A 111 12.79 -10.72 -1.52
C ASP A 111 12.62 -11.97 -0.64
N GLU A 112 12.36 -11.80 0.64
CA GLU A 112 12.12 -12.90 1.57
C GLU A 112 10.94 -13.78 1.14
N ARG A 113 11.13 -15.11 1.24
CA ARG A 113 10.10 -16.10 0.92
C ARG A 113 8.81 -15.87 1.71
N GLY A 114 8.94 -15.57 3.00
CA GLY A 114 7.79 -15.30 3.87
C GLY A 114 6.96 -14.12 3.40
N TYR A 115 7.60 -13.02 3.02
CA TYR A 115 6.92 -11.87 2.46
C TYR A 115 6.23 -12.18 1.11
N LYS A 116 6.91 -12.90 0.21
CA LYS A 116 6.36 -13.30 -1.08
C LYS A 116 5.15 -14.22 -0.95
N ILE A 117 5.19 -15.15 0.01
CA ILE A 117 4.05 -16.02 0.34
C ILE A 117 2.90 -15.18 0.90
N TYR A 118 3.18 -14.31 1.89
CA TYR A 118 2.18 -13.40 2.45
C TYR A 118 1.45 -12.62 1.35
N ALA A 119 2.19 -11.96 0.45
CA ALA A 119 1.61 -11.11 -0.60
C ALA A 119 0.66 -11.90 -1.53
N ARG A 120 1.05 -13.13 -1.90
CA ARG A 120 0.23 -14.01 -2.75
C ARG A 120 -1.00 -14.54 -2.04
N VAL A 121 -0.82 -15.10 -0.85
CA VAL A 121 -1.92 -15.64 -0.04
C VAL A 121 -2.93 -14.55 0.30
N TRP A 122 -2.45 -13.37 0.72
CA TRP A 122 -3.32 -12.24 1.06
C TRP A 122 -4.14 -11.74 -0.14
N HIS A 123 -3.55 -11.78 -1.33
CA HIS A 123 -4.27 -11.49 -2.56
C HIS A 123 -5.26 -12.60 -2.93
N PHE A 124 -4.87 -13.87 -2.78
CA PHE A 124 -5.70 -15.03 -3.13
C PHE A 124 -6.97 -15.13 -2.27
N ILE A 125 -6.86 -14.89 -0.98
CA ILE A 125 -8.01 -14.93 -0.05
C ILE A 125 -8.90 -13.68 -0.11
N TYR A 126 -8.57 -12.72 -0.96
CA TYR A 126 -9.34 -11.47 -1.08
C TYR A 126 -10.84 -11.67 -1.32
N PRO A 127 -11.32 -12.56 -2.22
CA PRO A 127 -12.75 -12.75 -2.43
C PRO A 127 -13.48 -13.17 -1.14
N VAL A 128 -12.88 -14.06 -0.36
CA VAL A 128 -13.43 -14.52 0.92
C VAL A 128 -13.50 -13.35 1.91
N ARG A 129 -12.43 -12.59 2.04
CA ARG A 129 -12.39 -11.39 2.89
C ARG A 129 -13.42 -10.34 2.49
N PHE A 130 -13.65 -10.17 1.20
CA PHE A 130 -14.65 -9.25 0.66
C PHE A 130 -16.06 -9.66 1.04
N VAL A 131 -16.41 -10.95 0.93
CA VAL A 131 -17.71 -11.49 1.36
C VAL A 131 -17.93 -11.24 2.86
N PHE A 132 -16.94 -11.55 3.70
CA PHE A 132 -17.01 -11.27 5.13
C PHE A 132 -17.17 -9.77 5.43
N HIS A 133 -16.48 -8.92 4.69
CA HIS A 133 -16.62 -7.46 4.84
C HIS A 133 -18.04 -6.99 4.57
N ILE A 134 -18.67 -7.45 3.48
CA ILE A 134 -20.06 -7.14 3.15
C ILE A 134 -21.00 -7.66 4.24
N PHE A 135 -20.83 -8.92 4.66
CA PHE A 135 -21.66 -9.54 5.69
C PHE A 135 -21.64 -8.73 7.00
N PHE A 136 -20.46 -8.40 7.52
CA PHE A 136 -20.35 -7.57 8.72
C PHE A 136 -20.83 -6.13 8.53
N ALA A 137 -20.72 -5.57 7.34
CA ALA A 137 -21.29 -4.27 7.04
C ALA A 137 -22.82 -4.27 7.09
N LEU A 138 -23.45 -5.32 6.58
CA LEU A 138 -24.91 -5.53 6.67
C LEU A 138 -25.37 -5.72 8.11
N LEU A 139 -24.69 -6.57 8.88
CA LEU A 139 -25.02 -6.75 10.30
C LEU A 139 -24.94 -5.44 11.08
N ARG A 140 -23.92 -4.61 10.84
CA ARG A 140 -23.82 -3.28 11.48
C ARG A 140 -24.97 -2.35 11.09
N LYS A 141 -25.42 -2.38 9.82
CA LYS A 141 -26.60 -1.60 9.39
C LYS A 141 -27.87 -2.05 10.10
N ILE A 142 -28.10 -3.36 10.20
CA ILE A 142 -29.24 -3.95 10.90
C ILE A 142 -29.23 -3.53 12.36
N LYS A 143 -28.10 -3.73 13.07
CA LYS A 143 -27.96 -3.37 14.50
C LYS A 143 -28.25 -1.89 14.75
N ARG A 144 -27.81 -0.98 13.87
CA ARG A 144 -28.11 0.45 13.96
C ARG A 144 -29.59 0.78 13.78
N LYS A 145 -30.33 -0.02 12.99
CA LYS A 145 -31.77 0.18 12.76
C LYS A 145 -32.62 -0.23 13.95
N PHE A 146 -32.16 -1.21 14.73
CA PHE A 146 -32.84 -1.70 15.93
C PHE A 146 -32.38 -1.03 17.23
N SER A 147 -31.38 -0.17 17.18
CA SER A 147 -30.85 0.58 18.35
C SER A 147 -31.37 2.03 18.39
N LYS A 148 -32.42 2.36 17.62
CA LYS A 148 -33.25 3.57 17.69
C LYS A 148 -34.65 3.17 18.17
#